data_2def01a5d12bf7efc6149a56059da866
#
_entry.id   2def01a5d12bf7efc6149a56059da866
#
_cell.length_a   1.000
_cell.length_b   1.000
_cell.length_c   1.000
_cell.angle_alpha   90.00
_cell.angle_beta   90.00
_cell.angle_gamma   90.00
#
_symmetry.space_group_name_H-M   'P 1'
#
loop_
_entity.id
_entity.type
_entity.pdbx_description
1 polymer ?
#
loop_
_entity_poly.entity_id
_entity_poly.type
_entity_poly.pdbx_seq_one_letter_code
_entity_poly.pdbx_strand_id
1 'polypeptide(L)'
;MTRIVILSFWVVATSVISGSLAFAQSEANTSTLTTPSDLAESIKAAVGQVTPALVRIDVVEAYYRNGREMKSEASGSGVVITQEGHIITNHHVAGHAKQLKCVFSDKSEYGAELVGTDPLTDISIIKLQTDGTKIFPVVPWGDSAAVRVGDHVLAMGSPLALSQSVTLGIISNTEMTMPEWMSRDGGLTIDGEDVGALVRWLAHHAQIFG
;
A
#
# COMPACT_ATOMS: atom_id res chain seq x y z
N MET A 1 -5.73 19.66 -3.12
CA MET A 1 -6.12 18.41 -3.81
C MET A 1 -5.44 17.26 -3.11
N THR A 2 -6.18 16.42 -2.41
CA THR A 2 -5.64 15.23 -1.73
C THR A 2 -5.34 14.17 -2.78
N ARG A 3 -4.10 13.72 -2.85
CA ARG A 3 -3.67 12.70 -3.80
C ARG A 3 -3.59 11.35 -3.10
N ILE A 4 -4.08 10.30 -3.74
CA ILE A 4 -4.11 8.95 -3.20
C ILE A 4 -2.88 8.21 -3.72
N VAL A 5 -2.00 7.81 -2.80
CA VAL A 5 -0.89 6.90 -3.07
C VAL A 5 -1.12 5.66 -2.23
N ILE A 6 -1.22 4.51 -2.87
CA ILE A 6 -1.40 3.22 -2.18
C ILE A 6 -0.03 2.59 -2.04
N LEU A 7 0.46 2.55 -0.83
CA LEU A 7 1.71 1.90 -0.45
C LEU A 7 1.48 1.03 0.78
N SER A 8 1.77 -0.25 0.69
CA SER A 8 1.80 -1.16 1.82
C SER A 8 3.26 -1.41 2.23
N PHE A 9 3.72 -0.77 3.30
CA PHE A 9 4.98 -1.13 3.94
C PHE A 9 4.89 -1.03 5.47
N TRP A 10 5.36 -2.06 6.15
CA TRP A 10 5.60 -2.05 7.58
C TRP A 10 7.10 -1.90 7.85
N VAL A 11 7.50 -0.76 8.39
CA VAL A 11 8.74 -0.65 9.15
C VAL A 11 8.44 0.16 10.41
N VAL A 12 8.50 -0.51 11.54
CA VAL A 12 8.47 0.13 12.86
C VAL A 12 9.91 0.52 13.21
N ALA A 13 10.22 1.79 13.23
CA ALA A 13 11.42 2.31 13.85
C ALA A 13 11.04 3.45 14.80
N THR A 14 11.12 3.18 16.09
CA THR A 14 11.00 4.17 17.16
C THR A 14 12.36 4.85 17.37
N SER A 15 12.46 6.15 17.11
CA SER A 15 13.48 6.99 17.72
C SER A 15 12.93 8.37 18.04
N VAL A 16 12.90 8.67 19.32
CA VAL A 16 12.58 10.00 19.88
C VAL A 16 13.82 10.87 19.76
N ILE A 17 13.71 11.98 19.03
CA ILE A 17 14.71 13.07 19.12
C ILE A 17 13.96 14.36 19.38
N SER A 18 14.15 14.88 20.60
CA SER A 18 13.73 16.22 21.01
C SER A 18 14.77 17.22 20.50
N GLY A 19 14.37 18.07 19.57
CA GLY A 19 15.18 19.19 19.11
C GLY A 19 14.31 20.46 19.03
N SER A 20 14.63 21.48 19.86
CA SER A 20 13.98 22.77 19.81
C SER A 20 14.43 23.54 18.57
N LEU A 21 13.50 23.92 17.71
CA LEU A 21 13.76 24.81 16.57
C LEU A 21 13.21 26.21 16.84
N ALA A 22 14.09 27.17 16.75
CA ALA A 22 13.75 28.59 16.75
C ALA A 22 13.14 28.98 15.40
N PHE A 23 11.95 29.58 15.42
CA PHE A 23 11.29 30.10 14.23
C PHE A 23 11.82 31.49 13.86
N ALA A 24 12.34 31.61 12.64
CA ALA A 24 12.52 32.89 11.99
C ALA A 24 11.21 33.27 11.29
N GLN A 25 10.61 34.40 11.67
CA GLN A 25 9.43 34.93 11.00
C GLN A 25 9.86 35.55 9.66
N SER A 26 9.40 34.91 8.56
CA SER A 26 9.36 35.50 7.23
C SER A 26 7.90 35.81 6.91
N GLU A 27 7.62 37.02 6.49
CA GLU A 27 6.29 37.50 6.12
C GLU A 27 5.70 36.61 5.00
N ALA A 28 4.64 35.90 5.32
CA ALA A 28 4.02 34.93 4.44
C ALA A 28 3.01 35.62 3.54
N ASN A 29 3.22 35.42 2.25
CA ASN A 29 2.17 35.48 1.23
C ASN A 29 0.98 34.62 1.68
N THR A 30 -0.21 35.20 1.77
CA THR A 30 -1.45 34.52 2.24
C THR A 30 -1.91 33.47 1.22
N SER A 31 -1.21 32.34 1.18
CA SER A 31 -1.76 31.14 0.61
C SER A 31 -2.83 30.62 1.56
N THR A 32 -4.02 30.40 1.04
CA THR A 32 -5.22 29.92 1.73
C THR A 32 -4.86 28.71 2.59
N LEU A 33 -4.70 28.91 3.91
CA LEU A 33 -4.50 27.81 4.84
C LEU A 33 -5.76 26.93 4.77
N THR A 34 -5.61 25.69 4.34
CA THR A 34 -6.66 24.70 4.38
C THR A 34 -7.16 24.57 5.81
N THR A 35 -8.44 24.83 6.05
CA THR A 35 -9.00 24.72 7.40
C THR A 35 -9.03 23.24 7.81
N PRO A 36 -9.03 22.92 9.12
CA PRO A 36 -9.17 21.52 9.57
C PRO A 36 -10.43 20.83 9.03
N SER A 37 -11.50 21.58 8.79
CA SER A 37 -12.73 21.07 8.16
C SER A 37 -12.51 20.65 6.71
N ASP A 38 -11.75 21.43 5.93
CA ASP A 38 -11.48 21.15 4.51
C ASP A 38 -10.63 19.88 4.36
N LEU A 39 -9.66 19.71 5.26
CA LEU A 39 -8.84 18.48 5.29
C LEU A 39 -9.71 17.26 5.62
N ALA A 40 -10.57 17.35 6.63
CA ALA A 40 -11.46 16.25 7.01
C ALA A 40 -12.43 15.86 5.88
N GLU A 41 -12.99 16.85 5.16
CA GLU A 41 -13.83 16.59 4.00
C GLU A 41 -13.06 15.96 2.84
N SER A 42 -11.83 16.42 2.58
CA SER A 42 -10.94 15.85 1.57
C SER A 42 -10.58 14.39 1.89
N ILE A 43 -10.31 14.07 3.16
CA ILE A 43 -10.06 12.69 3.62
C ILE A 43 -11.28 11.82 3.38
N LYS A 44 -12.47 12.26 3.81
CA LYS A 44 -13.73 11.52 3.64
C LYS A 44 -14.02 11.24 2.16
N ALA A 45 -13.83 12.23 1.30
CA ALA A 45 -14.03 12.09 -0.13
C ALA A 45 -13.06 11.05 -0.74
N ALA A 46 -11.78 11.13 -0.39
CA ALA A 46 -10.75 10.19 -0.84
C ALA A 46 -11.03 8.76 -0.37
N VAL A 47 -11.38 8.57 0.91
CA VAL A 47 -11.76 7.28 1.48
C VAL A 47 -12.98 6.71 0.77
N GLY A 48 -14.03 7.52 0.59
CA GLY A 48 -15.25 7.11 -0.10
C GLY A 48 -15.01 6.67 -1.55
N GLN A 49 -14.04 7.29 -2.23
CA GLN A 49 -13.69 6.93 -3.61
C GLN A 49 -12.90 5.61 -3.70
N VAL A 50 -12.03 5.32 -2.75
CA VAL A 50 -11.13 4.15 -2.79
C VAL A 50 -11.76 2.91 -2.17
N THR A 51 -12.51 3.06 -1.07
CA THR A 51 -13.07 1.94 -0.30
C THR A 51 -13.81 0.88 -1.14
N PRO A 52 -14.62 1.24 -2.15
CA PRO A 52 -15.31 0.23 -2.96
C PRO A 52 -14.37 -0.67 -3.78
N ALA A 53 -13.20 -0.15 -4.16
CA ALA A 53 -12.21 -0.88 -4.96
C ALA A 53 -11.10 -1.53 -4.10
N LEU A 54 -11.07 -1.25 -2.80
CA LEU A 54 -10.10 -1.84 -1.87
C LEU A 54 -10.58 -3.22 -1.43
N VAL A 55 -9.69 -4.20 -1.52
CA VAL A 55 -9.98 -5.58 -1.13
C VAL A 55 -8.99 -6.07 -0.08
N ARG A 56 -9.47 -6.92 0.84
CA ARG A 56 -8.65 -7.80 1.63
C ARG A 56 -8.37 -9.05 0.81
N ILE A 57 -7.14 -9.52 0.83
CA ILE A 57 -6.72 -10.75 0.17
C ILE A 57 -6.34 -11.75 1.25
N ASP A 58 -7.13 -12.82 1.37
CA ASP A 58 -6.80 -13.97 2.21
C ASP A 58 -5.98 -14.94 1.36
N VAL A 59 -4.82 -15.34 1.86
CA VAL A 59 -3.80 -16.11 1.14
C VAL A 59 -3.55 -17.41 1.87
N VAL A 60 -3.50 -18.50 1.11
CA VAL A 60 -2.98 -19.79 1.58
C VAL A 60 -1.68 -20.08 0.86
N GLU A 61 -0.60 -20.22 1.61
CA GLU A 61 0.70 -20.63 1.12
C GLU A 61 1.01 -22.05 1.54
N ALA A 62 1.78 -22.76 0.72
CA ALA A 62 2.31 -24.07 1.08
C ALA A 62 3.83 -23.98 1.27
N TYR A 63 4.31 -24.50 2.39
CA TYR A 63 5.73 -24.66 2.65
C TYR A 63 6.05 -26.08 3.13
N TYR A 64 7.28 -26.53 2.92
CA TYR A 64 7.69 -27.86 3.31
C TYR A 64 8.52 -27.84 4.60
N ARG A 65 8.11 -28.65 5.57
CA ARG A 65 8.86 -28.85 6.81
C ARG A 65 9.04 -30.35 7.06
N ASN A 66 10.30 -30.81 7.16
CA ASN A 66 10.63 -32.22 7.35
C ASN A 66 9.99 -33.14 6.29
N GLY A 67 9.96 -32.70 5.02
CA GLY A 67 9.37 -33.45 3.90
C GLY A 67 7.83 -33.49 3.88
N ARG A 68 7.16 -32.78 4.78
CA ARG A 68 5.69 -32.65 4.80
C ARG A 68 5.28 -31.28 4.35
N GLU A 69 4.27 -31.25 3.46
CA GLU A 69 3.61 -30.00 3.07
C GLU A 69 2.79 -29.47 4.25
N MET A 70 3.05 -28.22 4.59
CA MET A 70 2.35 -27.45 5.60
C MET A 70 1.67 -26.27 4.93
N LYS A 71 0.53 -25.83 5.44
CA LYS A 71 -0.15 -24.65 4.96
C LYS A 71 -0.02 -23.53 5.98
N SER A 72 0.16 -22.32 5.50
CA SER A 72 0.14 -21.08 6.25
C SER A 72 -0.94 -20.18 5.70
N GLU A 73 -1.65 -19.50 6.57
CA GLU A 73 -2.63 -18.49 6.20
C GLU A 73 -2.04 -17.11 6.48
N ALA A 74 -2.19 -16.22 5.53
CA ALA A 74 -1.79 -14.83 5.62
C ALA A 74 -2.89 -13.95 5.05
N SER A 75 -2.80 -12.64 5.28
CA SER A 75 -3.70 -11.68 4.67
C SER A 75 -2.95 -10.44 4.23
N GLY A 76 -3.38 -9.85 3.13
CA GLY A 76 -2.87 -8.61 2.60
C GLY A 76 -4.00 -7.73 2.07
N SER A 77 -3.62 -6.69 1.35
CA SER A 77 -4.52 -5.75 0.72
C SER A 77 -4.25 -5.66 -0.77
N GLY A 78 -5.26 -5.34 -1.53
CA GLY A 78 -5.15 -5.07 -2.95
C GLY A 78 -6.16 -4.04 -3.42
N VAL A 79 -5.99 -3.56 -4.63
CA VAL A 79 -6.84 -2.55 -5.24
C VAL A 79 -7.24 -2.98 -6.63
N VAL A 80 -8.53 -2.88 -6.92
CA VAL A 80 -9.07 -3.17 -8.25
C VAL A 80 -8.63 -2.07 -9.23
N ILE A 81 -7.99 -2.47 -10.31
CA ILE A 81 -7.42 -1.58 -11.32
C ILE A 81 -8.13 -1.66 -12.68
N THR A 82 -8.98 -2.65 -12.89
CA THR A 82 -9.83 -2.76 -14.09
C THR A 82 -11.24 -3.22 -13.74
N GLN A 83 -12.22 -2.83 -14.56
CA GLN A 83 -13.62 -3.21 -14.37
C GLN A 83 -13.85 -4.73 -14.48
N GLU A 84 -12.96 -5.43 -15.15
CA GLU A 84 -13.00 -6.89 -15.29
C GLU A 84 -12.48 -7.61 -14.04
N GLY A 85 -11.96 -6.87 -13.04
CA GLY A 85 -11.51 -7.41 -11.76
C GLY A 85 -10.04 -7.82 -11.71
N HIS A 86 -9.15 -7.11 -12.42
CA HIS A 86 -7.72 -7.17 -12.12
C HIS A 86 -7.43 -6.36 -10.87
N ILE A 87 -6.60 -6.90 -10.01
CA ILE A 87 -6.22 -6.32 -8.73
C ILE A 87 -4.70 -6.21 -8.69
N ILE A 88 -4.20 -5.04 -8.31
CA ILE A 88 -2.80 -4.85 -7.94
C ILE A 88 -2.62 -5.13 -6.45
N THR A 89 -1.58 -5.86 -6.12
CA THR A 89 -1.16 -6.17 -4.75
C THR A 89 0.36 -6.32 -4.70
N ASN A 90 0.92 -6.68 -3.55
CA ASN A 90 2.35 -6.89 -3.42
C ASN A 90 2.74 -8.33 -3.79
N HIS A 91 4.01 -8.49 -4.24
CA HIS A 91 4.60 -9.80 -4.51
C HIS A 91 4.63 -10.64 -3.23
N HIS A 92 5.08 -10.09 -2.10
CA HIS A 92 5.11 -10.80 -0.82
C HIS A 92 3.73 -11.23 -0.31
N VAL A 93 2.62 -10.70 -0.89
CA VAL A 93 1.25 -11.13 -0.57
C VAL A 93 0.79 -12.26 -1.49
N ALA A 94 1.00 -12.14 -2.80
CA ALA A 94 0.38 -13.04 -3.78
C ALA A 94 1.37 -13.89 -4.57
N GLY A 95 2.66 -13.56 -4.56
CA GLY A 95 3.66 -14.19 -5.44
C GLY A 95 3.82 -15.70 -5.24
N HIS A 96 3.63 -16.20 -4.01
CA HIS A 96 3.75 -17.62 -3.66
C HIS A 96 2.43 -18.28 -3.27
N ALA A 97 1.31 -17.58 -3.47
CA ALA A 97 0.00 -18.06 -3.06
C ALA A 97 -0.42 -19.33 -3.80
N LYS A 98 -0.88 -20.33 -3.06
CA LYS A 98 -1.57 -21.50 -3.59
C LYS A 98 -3.06 -21.26 -3.79
N GLN A 99 -3.64 -20.43 -2.94
CA GLN A 99 -5.03 -20.02 -3.03
C GLN A 99 -5.12 -18.55 -2.64
N LEU A 100 -5.94 -17.82 -3.39
CA LEU A 100 -6.24 -16.42 -3.16
C LEU A 100 -7.75 -16.23 -3.06
N LYS A 101 -8.19 -15.54 -2.03
CA LYS A 101 -9.58 -15.12 -1.85
C LYS A 101 -9.64 -13.63 -1.57
N CYS A 102 -10.36 -12.89 -2.38
CA CYS A 102 -10.55 -11.45 -2.22
C CYS A 102 -11.89 -11.16 -1.57
N VAL A 103 -11.88 -10.33 -0.52
CA VAL A 103 -13.06 -9.91 0.23
C VAL A 103 -13.22 -8.41 0.11
N PHE A 104 -14.34 -7.96 -0.43
CA PHE A 104 -14.69 -6.56 -0.61
C PHE A 104 -15.28 -5.93 0.65
N SER A 105 -15.44 -4.61 0.65
CA SER A 105 -16.05 -3.87 1.76
C SER A 105 -17.53 -4.25 2.00
N ASP A 106 -18.25 -4.64 0.95
CA ASP A 106 -19.62 -5.14 0.99
C ASP A 106 -19.75 -6.60 1.46
N LYS A 107 -18.62 -7.23 1.85
CA LYS A 107 -18.49 -8.64 2.25
C LYS A 107 -18.66 -9.63 1.10
N SER A 108 -18.74 -9.20 -0.14
CA SER A 108 -18.67 -10.11 -1.27
C SER A 108 -17.29 -10.76 -1.36
N GLU A 109 -17.25 -12.06 -1.67
CA GLU A 109 -16.03 -12.87 -1.73
C GLU A 109 -15.85 -13.47 -3.12
N TYR A 110 -14.61 -13.45 -3.61
CA TYR A 110 -14.24 -14.03 -4.91
C TYR A 110 -12.93 -14.76 -4.77
N GLY A 111 -12.83 -15.93 -5.40
CA GLY A 111 -11.54 -16.56 -5.69
C GLY A 111 -10.74 -15.67 -6.64
N ALA A 112 -9.42 -15.78 -6.58
CA ALA A 112 -8.55 -15.09 -7.52
C ALA A 112 -7.39 -15.98 -7.96
N GLU A 113 -6.81 -15.64 -9.09
CA GLU A 113 -5.62 -16.30 -9.64
C GLU A 113 -4.51 -15.30 -9.92
N LEU A 114 -3.27 -15.72 -9.78
CA LEU A 114 -2.10 -14.91 -10.07
C LEU A 114 -1.95 -14.78 -11.60
N VAL A 115 -1.94 -13.54 -12.10
CA VAL A 115 -1.69 -13.23 -13.51
C VAL A 115 -0.20 -13.05 -13.77
N GLY A 116 0.48 -12.34 -12.88
CA GLY A 116 1.91 -12.07 -12.96
C GLY A 116 2.42 -11.41 -11.71
N THR A 117 3.72 -11.52 -11.50
CA THR A 117 4.40 -10.97 -10.32
C THR A 117 5.80 -10.50 -10.67
N ASP A 118 6.25 -9.47 -9.99
CA ASP A 118 7.61 -8.94 -10.10
C ASP A 118 8.17 -8.78 -8.68
N PRO A 119 9.10 -9.66 -8.28
CA PRO A 119 9.75 -9.56 -6.97
C PRO A 119 10.60 -8.30 -6.82
N LEU A 120 11.18 -7.77 -7.92
CA LEU A 120 12.04 -6.59 -7.86
C LEU A 120 11.29 -5.34 -7.42
N THR A 121 10.06 -5.17 -7.88
CA THR A 121 9.20 -4.02 -7.53
C THR A 121 8.22 -4.35 -6.41
N ASP A 122 8.20 -5.59 -5.93
CA ASP A 122 7.20 -6.12 -4.97
C ASP A 122 5.76 -5.94 -5.49
N ILE A 123 5.51 -6.13 -6.79
CA ILE A 123 4.20 -5.99 -7.40
C ILE A 123 3.69 -7.33 -7.91
N SER A 124 2.41 -7.60 -7.66
CA SER A 124 1.66 -8.70 -8.27
C SER A 124 0.34 -8.21 -8.85
N ILE A 125 -0.07 -8.82 -9.94
CA ILE A 125 -1.40 -8.68 -10.51
C ILE A 125 -2.12 -10.00 -10.34
N ILE A 126 -3.30 -9.94 -9.73
CA ILE A 126 -4.22 -11.07 -9.61
C ILE A 126 -5.54 -10.76 -10.32
N LYS A 127 -6.26 -11.80 -10.71
CA LYS A 127 -7.53 -11.70 -11.44
C LYS A 127 -8.63 -12.40 -10.66
N LEU A 128 -9.74 -11.69 -10.42
CA LEU A 128 -10.93 -12.28 -9.81
C LEU A 128 -11.56 -13.35 -10.71
N GLN A 129 -11.93 -14.46 -10.10
CA GLN A 129 -12.66 -15.54 -10.76
C GLN A 129 -14.16 -15.22 -10.73
N THR A 130 -14.72 -14.88 -11.88
CA THR A 130 -16.12 -14.48 -12.04
C THR A 130 -16.67 -15.03 -13.35
N ASP A 131 -17.98 -14.97 -13.52
CA ASP A 131 -18.66 -15.31 -14.77
C ASP A 131 -18.48 -14.27 -15.90
N GLY A 132 -17.75 -13.17 -15.62
CA GLY A 132 -17.49 -12.12 -16.58
C GLY A 132 -18.61 -11.08 -16.73
N THR A 133 -19.72 -11.22 -16.02
CA THR A 133 -20.87 -10.30 -16.13
C THR A 133 -20.77 -9.12 -15.14
N LYS A 134 -20.00 -9.30 -14.07
CA LYS A 134 -19.87 -8.29 -13.01
C LYS A 134 -18.86 -7.21 -13.39
N ILE A 135 -19.24 -5.96 -13.21
CA ILE A 135 -18.38 -4.78 -13.33
C ILE A 135 -17.93 -4.38 -11.94
N PHE A 136 -16.62 -4.27 -11.74
CA PHE A 136 -16.01 -3.91 -10.48
C PHE A 136 -15.70 -2.41 -10.41
N PRO A 137 -15.80 -1.79 -9.21
CA PRO A 137 -15.32 -0.43 -8.99
C PRO A 137 -13.82 -0.35 -9.19
N VAL A 138 -13.35 0.73 -9.81
CA VAL A 138 -11.94 0.95 -10.12
C VAL A 138 -11.49 2.28 -9.53
N VAL A 139 -10.27 2.32 -9.01
CA VAL A 139 -9.64 3.57 -8.55
C VAL A 139 -8.93 4.26 -9.71
N PRO A 140 -9.09 5.60 -9.87
CA PRO A 140 -8.33 6.34 -10.86
C PRO A 140 -6.84 6.35 -10.50
N TRP A 141 -5.99 6.19 -11.51
CA TRP A 141 -4.55 6.29 -11.36
C TRP A 141 -4.12 7.72 -11.02
N GLY A 142 -3.19 7.84 -10.09
CA GLY A 142 -2.51 9.09 -9.78
C GLY A 142 -1.20 9.23 -10.56
N ASP A 143 -0.69 10.46 -10.61
CA ASP A 143 0.64 10.76 -11.16
C ASP A 143 1.64 10.89 -10.00
N SER A 144 2.49 9.88 -9.82
CA SER A 144 3.52 9.87 -8.77
C SER A 144 4.62 10.91 -9.01
N ALA A 145 4.88 11.29 -10.27
CA ALA A 145 5.87 12.32 -10.59
C ALA A 145 5.43 13.73 -10.16
N ALA A 146 4.14 13.92 -9.95
CA ALA A 146 3.59 15.19 -9.47
C ALA A 146 3.54 15.30 -7.94
N VAL A 147 3.92 14.24 -7.20
CA VAL A 147 3.95 14.21 -5.73
C VAL A 147 5.19 14.96 -5.21
N ARG A 148 5.03 15.71 -4.13
CA ARG A 148 6.08 16.51 -3.51
C ARG A 148 6.21 16.17 -2.03
N VAL A 149 7.40 16.37 -1.48
CA VAL A 149 7.63 16.29 -0.03
C VAL A 149 6.70 17.28 0.69
N GLY A 150 6.04 16.81 1.75
CA GLY A 150 5.05 17.56 2.50
C GLY A 150 3.60 17.37 2.02
N ASP A 151 3.36 16.75 0.86
CA ASP A 151 1.99 16.44 0.41
C ASP A 151 1.32 15.45 1.37
N HIS A 152 0.04 15.68 1.69
CA HIS A 152 -0.76 14.76 2.48
C HIS A 152 -1.09 13.51 1.67
N VAL A 153 -0.95 12.35 2.30
CA VAL A 153 -1.26 11.04 1.72
C VAL A 153 -2.08 10.20 2.69
N LEU A 154 -2.89 9.30 2.14
CA LEU A 154 -3.61 8.30 2.90
C LEU A 154 -3.06 6.92 2.56
N ALA A 155 -2.60 6.19 3.57
CA ALA A 155 -2.36 4.76 3.44
C ALA A 155 -3.66 4.02 3.80
N MET A 156 -4.12 3.16 2.90
CA MET A 156 -5.37 2.40 3.07
C MET A 156 -5.11 0.91 2.86
N GLY A 157 -5.66 0.09 3.73
CA GLY A 157 -5.49 -1.35 3.64
C GLY A 157 -6.35 -2.10 4.65
N SER A 158 -6.19 -3.42 4.71
CA SER A 158 -6.81 -4.30 5.69
C SER A 158 -5.75 -5.13 6.42
N PRO A 159 -4.87 -4.48 7.20
CA PRO A 159 -3.81 -5.18 7.90
C PRO A 159 -4.38 -6.18 8.92
N LEU A 160 -3.72 -7.34 9.07
CA LEU A 160 -4.04 -8.37 10.07
C LEU A 160 -5.50 -8.89 10.01
N ALA A 161 -6.12 -8.91 8.84
CA ALA A 161 -7.52 -9.30 8.66
C ALA A 161 -8.53 -8.45 9.47
N LEU A 162 -8.08 -7.33 10.04
CA LEU A 162 -8.94 -6.36 10.70
C LEU A 162 -9.73 -5.53 9.67
N SER A 163 -10.69 -4.76 10.15
CA SER A 163 -11.45 -3.84 9.29
C SER A 163 -10.51 -2.90 8.53
N GLN A 164 -10.96 -2.40 7.37
CA GLN A 164 -10.20 -1.44 6.58
C GLN A 164 -9.64 -0.32 7.45
N SER A 165 -8.32 -0.14 7.39
CA SER A 165 -7.61 0.90 8.14
C SER A 165 -7.22 2.02 7.21
N VAL A 166 -7.34 3.26 7.69
CA VAL A 166 -6.92 4.47 6.99
C VAL A 166 -5.94 5.21 7.87
N THR A 167 -4.79 5.54 7.33
CA THR A 167 -3.75 6.29 8.03
C THR A 167 -3.40 7.53 7.25
N LEU A 168 -3.45 8.70 7.89
CA LEU A 168 -3.01 9.96 7.30
C LEU A 168 -1.50 10.13 7.54
N GLY A 169 -0.80 10.55 6.51
CA GLY A 169 0.63 10.86 6.57
C GLY A 169 1.03 11.96 5.62
N ILE A 170 2.32 12.21 5.55
CA ILE A 170 2.94 13.11 4.58
C ILE A 170 4.01 12.38 3.79
N ILE A 171 4.25 12.80 2.57
CA ILE A 171 5.41 12.37 1.81
C ILE A 171 6.67 12.97 2.46
N SER A 172 7.57 12.11 2.89
CA SER A 172 8.85 12.50 3.50
C SER A 172 10.01 12.51 2.50
N ASN A 173 9.94 11.68 1.47
CA ASN A 173 10.95 11.60 0.41
C ASN A 173 10.30 11.07 -0.87
N THR A 174 10.64 11.63 -2.02
CA THR A 174 10.13 11.21 -3.34
C THR A 174 11.10 10.33 -4.13
N GLU A 175 12.33 10.17 -3.67
CA GLU A 175 13.39 9.44 -4.35
C GLU A 175 14.21 8.58 -3.38
N MET A 176 13.53 7.91 -2.43
CA MET A 176 14.23 7.04 -1.49
C MET A 176 14.73 5.78 -2.18
N THR A 177 16.04 5.56 -2.12
CA THR A 177 16.65 4.27 -2.42
C THR A 177 16.97 3.56 -1.10
N MET A 178 16.76 2.26 -1.04
CA MET A 178 17.15 1.49 0.15
C MET A 178 18.66 1.43 0.24
N PRO A 179 19.28 1.92 1.35
CA PRO A 179 20.72 1.81 1.53
C PRO A 179 21.15 0.35 1.71
N GLU A 180 22.28 -0.02 1.14
CA GLU A 180 22.86 -1.38 1.23
C GLU A 180 22.98 -1.92 2.67
N TRP A 181 23.19 -1.02 3.67
CA TRP A 181 23.30 -1.40 5.08
C TRP A 181 21.97 -1.84 5.73
N MET A 182 20.82 -1.55 5.10
CA MET A 182 19.51 -2.03 5.59
C MET A 182 19.28 -3.50 5.26
N SER A 183 20.08 -4.08 4.40
CA SER A 183 20.04 -5.50 4.14
C SER A 183 21.17 -6.20 4.88
N ARG A 184 20.83 -7.25 5.56
CA ARG A 184 21.73 -8.00 6.44
C ARG A 184 22.89 -8.68 5.72
N ASP A 185 22.80 -8.82 4.39
CA ASP A 185 23.73 -9.56 3.53
C ASP A 185 24.12 -8.79 2.24
N GLY A 186 24.08 -7.44 2.26
CA GLY A 186 24.60 -6.61 1.15
C GLY A 186 23.63 -6.20 0.07
N GLY A 187 22.31 -6.42 0.22
CA GLY A 187 21.26 -5.97 -0.69
C GLY A 187 19.87 -6.34 -0.14
N LEU A 188 18.81 -5.57 -0.39
CA LEU A 188 17.45 -6.00 -0.15
C LEU A 188 17.11 -7.06 -1.19
N THR A 189 17.04 -8.32 -0.79
CA THR A 189 16.68 -9.41 -1.69
C THR A 189 15.25 -9.85 -1.46
N ILE A 190 14.47 -9.96 -2.54
CA ILE A 190 13.16 -10.60 -2.57
C ILE A 190 13.31 -11.80 -3.51
N ASP A 191 13.03 -13.02 -3.00
CA ASP A 191 13.19 -14.28 -3.75
C ASP A 191 14.57 -14.52 -4.33
N GLY A 192 15.61 -14.00 -3.66
CA GLY A 192 17.00 -14.10 -4.13
C GLY A 192 17.43 -13.05 -5.14
N GLU A 193 16.54 -12.15 -5.55
CA GLU A 193 16.85 -11.03 -6.41
C GLU A 193 17.15 -9.77 -5.58
N ASP A 194 18.25 -9.06 -5.91
CA ASP A 194 18.63 -7.81 -5.25
C ASP A 194 17.79 -6.64 -5.78
N VAL A 195 16.94 -6.08 -4.91
CA VAL A 195 16.03 -4.98 -5.26
C VAL A 195 16.48 -3.61 -4.72
N GLY A 196 17.46 -3.59 -3.83
CA GLY A 196 17.76 -2.40 -3.02
C GLY A 196 18.23 -1.18 -3.82
N ALA A 197 19.05 -1.37 -4.83
CA ALA A 197 19.68 -0.28 -5.58
C ALA A 197 18.87 0.16 -6.81
N LEU A 198 17.91 -0.62 -7.27
CA LEU A 198 17.24 -0.43 -8.56
C LEU A 198 15.86 0.23 -8.44
N VAL A 199 15.23 0.19 -7.27
CA VAL A 199 13.86 0.69 -7.08
C VAL A 199 13.88 2.00 -6.30
N ARG A 200 13.23 3.03 -6.84
CA ARG A 200 12.95 4.28 -6.13
C ARG A 200 11.60 4.19 -5.43
N TRP A 201 11.61 4.47 -4.15
CA TRP A 201 10.43 4.40 -3.30
C TRP A 201 9.95 5.79 -2.91
N LEU A 202 8.63 5.97 -2.85
CA LEU A 202 8.03 7.10 -2.15
C LEU A 202 8.00 6.79 -0.66
N ALA A 203 8.81 7.47 0.12
CA ALA A 203 8.78 7.34 1.58
C ALA A 203 7.70 8.25 2.16
N HIS A 204 6.88 7.71 3.04
CA HIS A 204 5.89 8.48 3.79
C HIS A 204 6.05 8.24 5.30
N HIS A 205 5.74 9.28 6.06
CA HIS A 205 5.59 9.19 7.51
C HIS A 205 4.11 9.23 7.83
N ALA A 206 3.58 8.12 8.34
CA ALA A 206 2.16 7.98 8.64
C ALA A 206 1.97 7.75 10.13
N GLN A 207 0.99 8.46 10.71
CA GLN A 207 0.60 8.29 12.09
C GLN A 207 -0.66 7.43 12.15
N ILE A 208 -0.59 6.31 12.87
CA ILE A 208 -1.75 5.44 13.08
C ILE A 208 -2.60 6.08 14.18
N PHE A 209 -3.82 6.46 13.81
CA PHE A 209 -4.84 6.85 14.78
C PHE A 209 -5.67 5.60 15.09
N GLY A 210 -5.56 5.12 16.31
CA GLY A 210 -6.39 4.07 16.91
C GLY A 210 -7.61 4.67 17.58
#